data_88e18c204757749a916105c6b1927bcf
#
_entry.id   88e18c204757749a916105c6b1927bcf
#
_cell.length_a   1.000
_cell.length_b   1.000
_cell.length_c   1.000
_cell.angle_alpha   90.00
_cell.angle_beta   90.00
_cell.angle_gamma   90.00
#
_symmetry.space_group_name_H-M   'P 1'
#
loop_
_entity.id
_entity.type
_entity.pdbx_description
1 polymer ?
#
loop_
_entity_poly.entity_id
_entity_poly.type
_entity_poly.pdbx_seq_one_letter_code
_entity_poly.pdbx_strand_id
1 'polypeptide(L)'
;MTTTFSSDAIADAFCASIVARQTHDEPYRWWLLENTLPTEAVHALTTLPYAAPSLEGVSGKRELHNDTRSYFDAAGQARYPIMRAIAEALQSRRVARAIHEAFGAPIDDTFLRLEYALDVDGFWLEPHTDLGVKKFTCLVYLTEGHDDLGTDIYRSKDEHFGRTPFRPGAAMIFVPSDRSWHGFEKRPIKGVRRSMILNYVTREWRAREQLSFPDETVRI
;
A
#
# COMPACT_ATOMS: atom_id res chain seq x y z
N MET A 1 -28.54 5.87 -5.09
CA MET A 1 -28.23 4.42 -5.17
C MET A 1 -26.87 4.21 -4.52
N THR A 2 -26.80 3.36 -3.50
CA THR A 2 -25.51 3.06 -2.85
C THR A 2 -24.79 2.05 -3.73
N THR A 3 -23.66 2.44 -4.30
CA THR A 3 -22.82 1.52 -5.09
C THR A 3 -22.29 0.44 -4.17
N THR A 4 -22.65 -0.81 -4.43
CA THR A 4 -22.13 -1.96 -3.70
C THR A 4 -20.90 -2.48 -4.43
N PHE A 5 -19.76 -2.52 -3.74
CA PHE A 5 -18.52 -3.11 -4.26
C PHE A 5 -18.43 -4.57 -3.81
N SER A 6 -18.03 -5.45 -4.71
CA SER A 6 -17.85 -6.89 -4.40
C SER A 6 -16.43 -7.12 -3.88
N SER A 7 -16.32 -7.58 -2.64
CA SER A 7 -15.02 -8.03 -2.08
C SER A 7 -14.46 -9.23 -2.85
N ASP A 8 -15.32 -10.11 -3.39
CA ASP A 8 -14.88 -11.23 -4.22
C ASP A 8 -14.25 -10.76 -5.53
N ALA A 9 -14.87 -9.79 -6.22
CA ALA A 9 -14.30 -9.24 -7.46
C ALA A 9 -12.94 -8.57 -7.22
N ILE A 10 -12.78 -7.88 -6.07
CA ILE A 10 -11.50 -7.29 -5.66
C ILE A 10 -10.47 -8.40 -5.37
N ALA A 11 -10.86 -9.45 -4.65
CA ALA A 11 -9.99 -10.59 -4.37
C ALA A 11 -9.56 -11.31 -5.67
N ASP A 12 -10.50 -11.47 -6.63
CA ASP A 12 -10.22 -12.06 -7.94
C ASP A 12 -9.18 -11.26 -8.71
N ALA A 13 -9.35 -9.93 -8.82
CA ALA A 13 -8.41 -9.05 -9.50
C ALA A 13 -7.03 -9.10 -8.84
N PHE A 14 -6.97 -9.02 -7.50
CA PHE A 14 -5.71 -9.06 -6.77
C PHE A 14 -5.00 -10.41 -6.93
N CYS A 15 -5.69 -11.52 -6.81
CA CYS A 15 -5.11 -12.85 -7.04
C CYS A 15 -4.63 -13.03 -8.49
N ALA A 16 -5.38 -12.54 -9.48
CA ALA A 16 -4.97 -12.58 -10.88
C ALA A 16 -3.68 -11.76 -11.12
N SER A 17 -3.59 -10.58 -10.50
CA SER A 17 -2.37 -9.75 -10.59
C SER A 17 -1.15 -10.43 -9.94
N ILE A 18 -1.34 -11.18 -8.85
CA ILE A 18 -0.28 -11.99 -8.22
C ILE A 18 0.25 -13.06 -9.20
N VAL A 19 -0.63 -13.72 -9.95
CA VAL A 19 -0.23 -14.73 -10.94
C VAL A 19 0.59 -14.09 -12.07
N ALA A 20 0.22 -12.90 -12.52
CA ALA A 20 0.85 -12.17 -13.63
C ALA A 20 2.07 -11.33 -13.22
N ARG A 21 2.49 -11.39 -11.95
CA ARG A 21 3.56 -10.53 -11.38
C ARG A 21 4.86 -10.60 -12.15
N GLN A 22 5.56 -9.48 -12.20
CA GLN A 22 6.96 -9.39 -12.62
C GLN A 22 7.86 -9.48 -11.39
N THR A 23 8.91 -10.31 -11.45
CA THR A 23 9.85 -10.52 -10.34
C THR A 23 11.16 -9.82 -10.63
N HIS A 24 11.68 -9.10 -9.63
CA HIS A 24 12.97 -8.44 -9.64
C HIS A 24 13.79 -8.94 -8.44
N ASP A 25 15.04 -9.34 -8.67
CA ASP A 25 15.93 -9.87 -7.63
C ASP A 25 16.97 -8.84 -7.14
N GLU A 26 17.09 -7.72 -7.84
CA GLU A 26 18.03 -6.63 -7.54
C GLU A 26 17.29 -5.35 -7.11
N PRO A 27 17.79 -4.59 -6.15
CA PRO A 27 18.89 -4.85 -5.22
C PRO A 27 18.51 -5.79 -4.08
N TYR A 28 17.27 -6.07 -3.92
CA TYR A 28 16.62 -7.07 -3.09
C TYR A 28 15.43 -7.63 -3.88
N ARG A 29 14.81 -8.69 -3.41
CA ARG A 29 13.64 -9.24 -4.11
C ARG A 29 12.41 -8.38 -3.91
N TRP A 30 11.83 -7.91 -5.02
CA TRP A 30 10.57 -7.18 -5.08
C TRP A 30 9.77 -7.56 -6.33
N TRP A 31 8.49 -7.22 -6.34
CA TRP A 31 7.60 -7.58 -7.44
C TRP A 31 6.80 -6.36 -7.90
N LEU A 32 6.55 -6.30 -9.19
CA LEU A 32 5.64 -5.36 -9.81
C LEU A 32 4.39 -6.11 -10.25
N LEU A 33 3.22 -5.58 -9.85
CA LEU A 33 1.92 -6.06 -10.26
C LEU A 33 1.22 -4.97 -11.07
N GLU A 34 0.32 -5.39 -11.96
CA GLU A 34 -0.60 -4.52 -12.69
C GLU A 34 -2.04 -4.99 -12.47
N ASN A 35 -3.00 -4.07 -12.61
CA ASN A 35 -4.43 -4.37 -12.46
C ASN A 35 -4.79 -5.03 -11.12
N THR A 36 -4.18 -4.55 -10.03
CA THR A 36 -4.39 -5.11 -8.68
C THR A 36 -5.79 -4.93 -8.14
N LEU A 37 -6.53 -3.96 -8.68
CA LEU A 37 -7.91 -3.65 -8.33
C LEU A 37 -8.75 -3.49 -9.60
N PRO A 38 -10.05 -3.79 -9.55
CA PRO A 38 -10.98 -3.41 -10.62
C PRO A 38 -10.97 -1.88 -10.87
N THR A 39 -11.14 -1.46 -12.11
CA THR A 39 -11.10 -0.04 -12.50
C THR A 39 -12.09 0.81 -11.70
N GLU A 40 -13.29 0.30 -11.45
CA GLU A 40 -14.32 0.96 -10.65
C GLU A 40 -13.89 1.12 -9.19
N ALA A 41 -13.11 0.19 -8.63
CA ALA A 41 -12.57 0.29 -7.28
C ALA A 41 -11.48 1.37 -7.21
N VAL A 42 -10.58 1.44 -8.20
CA VAL A 42 -9.59 2.51 -8.32
C VAL A 42 -10.28 3.86 -8.43
N HIS A 43 -11.29 3.98 -9.29
CA HIS A 43 -12.06 5.22 -9.45
C HIS A 43 -12.74 5.63 -8.13
N ALA A 44 -13.39 4.70 -7.44
CA ALA A 44 -14.03 4.98 -6.16
C ALA A 44 -13.05 5.46 -5.08
N LEU A 45 -11.84 4.88 -5.02
CA LEU A 45 -10.79 5.34 -4.11
C LEU A 45 -10.31 6.75 -4.45
N THR A 46 -10.10 7.06 -5.74
CA THR A 46 -9.59 8.38 -6.15
C THR A 46 -10.59 9.51 -5.94
N THR A 47 -11.87 9.20 -5.82
CA THR A 47 -12.96 10.16 -5.58
C THR A 47 -13.34 10.30 -4.10
N LEU A 48 -12.67 9.61 -3.19
CA LEU A 48 -12.91 9.78 -1.76
C LEU A 48 -12.66 11.23 -1.32
N PRO A 49 -13.55 11.83 -0.51
CA PRO A 49 -13.53 13.25 -0.18
C PRO A 49 -12.52 13.58 0.94
N TYR A 50 -11.31 13.06 0.82
CA TYR A 50 -10.22 13.44 1.70
C TYR A 50 -9.51 14.68 1.16
N ALA A 51 -9.31 15.66 2.02
CA ALA A 51 -8.56 16.86 1.67
C ALA A 51 -7.09 16.55 1.42
N ALA A 52 -6.49 17.24 0.46
CA ALA A 52 -5.06 17.19 0.26
C ALA A 52 -4.34 17.72 1.51
N PRO A 53 -3.24 17.09 1.96
CA PRO A 53 -2.53 17.52 3.15
C PRO A 53 -1.81 18.85 2.95
N SER A 54 -1.54 19.57 4.06
CA SER A 54 -0.54 20.64 4.09
C SER A 54 0.81 20.05 4.54
N LEU A 55 1.89 20.40 3.83
CA LEU A 55 3.24 19.92 4.11
C LEU A 55 4.14 21.00 4.76
N GLU A 56 3.55 21.97 5.43
CA GLU A 56 4.32 23.05 6.06
C GLU A 56 5.34 22.47 7.06
N GLY A 57 6.65 22.68 6.76
CA GLY A 57 7.74 22.29 7.63
C GLY A 57 8.02 20.80 7.78
N VAL A 58 7.44 19.95 6.92
CA VAL A 58 7.61 18.50 6.99
C VAL A 58 8.99 18.08 6.47
N SER A 59 9.74 17.34 7.28
CA SER A 59 10.95 16.62 6.87
C SER A 59 10.60 15.25 6.28
N GLY A 60 11.53 14.61 5.55
CA GLY A 60 11.31 13.31 4.88
C GLY A 60 11.13 12.09 5.79
N LYS A 61 10.86 12.27 7.07
CA LYS A 61 10.62 11.17 8.01
C LYS A 61 9.17 10.70 7.96
N ARG A 62 8.97 9.40 7.92
CA ARG A 62 7.66 8.76 7.79
C ARG A 62 6.70 9.15 8.93
N GLU A 63 7.19 9.27 10.13
CA GLU A 63 6.40 9.59 11.33
C GLU A 63 5.71 10.95 11.25
N LEU A 64 6.28 11.89 10.51
CA LEU A 64 5.74 13.23 10.34
C LEU A 64 4.58 13.29 9.33
N HIS A 65 4.30 12.18 8.64
CA HIS A 65 3.21 12.10 7.67
C HIS A 65 1.96 11.39 8.22
N ASN A 66 1.92 11.03 9.50
CA ASN A 66 0.77 10.29 10.07
C ASN A 66 -0.54 11.07 9.96
N ASP A 67 -0.53 12.37 10.21
CA ASP A 67 -1.73 13.23 10.15
C ASP A 67 -2.24 13.45 8.70
N THR A 68 -1.46 13.07 7.70
CA THR A 68 -1.83 13.16 6.28
C THR A 68 -2.36 11.84 5.72
N ARG A 69 -2.57 10.85 6.59
CA ARG A 69 -2.98 9.49 6.23
C ARG A 69 -4.36 9.19 6.78
N SER A 70 -5.13 8.44 6.01
CA SER A 70 -6.40 7.87 6.43
C SER A 70 -6.29 6.36 6.43
N TYR A 71 -7.01 5.69 7.31
CA TYR A 71 -6.92 4.24 7.45
C TYR A 71 -8.25 3.58 7.08
N PHE A 72 -8.18 2.33 6.61
CA PHE A 72 -9.36 1.51 6.38
C PHE A 72 -9.75 0.82 7.70
N ASP A 73 -9.86 1.63 8.74
CA ASP A 73 -10.31 1.25 10.07
C ASP A 73 -11.84 1.06 10.11
N ALA A 74 -12.38 0.76 11.27
CA ALA A 74 -13.83 0.55 11.45
C ALA A 74 -14.65 1.78 11.03
N ALA A 75 -14.16 3.00 11.29
CA ALA A 75 -14.84 4.24 10.93
C ALA A 75 -14.80 4.49 9.42
N GLY A 76 -13.65 4.30 8.78
CA GLY A 76 -13.47 4.40 7.33
C GLY A 76 -14.35 3.39 6.59
N GLN A 77 -14.37 2.15 7.05
CA GLN A 77 -15.21 1.08 6.48
C GLN A 77 -16.70 1.35 6.63
N ALA A 78 -17.13 1.88 7.78
CA ALA A 78 -18.53 2.25 8.01
C ALA A 78 -18.96 3.41 7.09
N ARG A 79 -18.06 4.35 6.83
CA ARG A 79 -18.34 5.55 6.02
C ARG A 79 -18.27 5.31 4.52
N TYR A 80 -17.33 4.45 4.07
CA TYR A 80 -17.04 4.26 2.65
C TYR A 80 -17.10 2.77 2.27
N PRO A 81 -18.16 2.33 1.56
CA PRO A 81 -18.33 0.93 1.16
C PRO A 81 -17.13 0.34 0.41
N ILE A 82 -16.41 1.15 -0.37
CA ILE A 82 -15.21 0.70 -1.08
C ILE A 82 -14.08 0.32 -0.12
N MET A 83 -13.87 1.07 0.97
CA MET A 83 -12.85 0.73 1.97
C MET A 83 -13.18 -0.61 2.64
N ARG A 84 -14.45 -0.84 2.95
CA ARG A 84 -14.92 -2.10 3.53
C ARG A 84 -14.68 -3.27 2.58
N ALA A 85 -15.11 -3.15 1.32
CA ALA A 85 -14.96 -4.22 0.34
C ALA A 85 -13.50 -4.60 0.10
N ILE A 86 -12.59 -3.60 0.05
CA ILE A 86 -11.15 -3.84 -0.07
C ILE A 86 -10.58 -4.50 1.19
N ALA A 87 -10.96 -4.03 2.39
CA ALA A 87 -10.49 -4.62 3.63
C ALA A 87 -10.93 -6.10 3.75
N GLU A 88 -12.21 -6.40 3.47
CA GLU A 88 -12.74 -7.77 3.45
C GLU A 88 -12.02 -8.66 2.43
N ALA A 89 -11.77 -8.16 1.21
CA ALA A 89 -11.04 -8.89 0.18
C ALA A 89 -9.62 -9.26 0.63
N LEU A 90 -8.87 -8.28 1.14
CA LEU A 90 -7.47 -8.45 1.55
C LEU A 90 -7.32 -9.19 2.89
N GLN A 91 -8.35 -9.20 3.75
CA GLN A 91 -8.41 -10.04 4.95
C GLN A 91 -8.72 -11.50 4.61
N SER A 92 -9.30 -11.77 3.44
CA SER A 92 -9.77 -13.10 3.09
C SER A 92 -8.65 -14.15 3.09
N ARG A 93 -8.96 -15.35 3.56
CA ARG A 93 -8.01 -16.49 3.53
C ARG A 93 -7.48 -16.79 2.13
N ARG A 94 -8.30 -16.57 1.10
CA ARG A 94 -7.92 -16.76 -0.29
C ARG A 94 -6.77 -15.86 -0.71
N VAL A 95 -6.87 -14.54 -0.44
CA VAL A 95 -5.82 -13.57 -0.77
C VAL A 95 -4.60 -13.79 0.12
N ALA A 96 -4.79 -14.03 1.41
CA ALA A 96 -3.70 -14.32 2.34
C ALA A 96 -2.86 -15.52 1.89
N ARG A 97 -3.51 -16.61 1.49
CA ARG A 97 -2.84 -17.80 0.94
C ARG A 97 -2.08 -17.48 -0.34
N ALA A 98 -2.69 -16.76 -1.28
CA ALA A 98 -2.05 -16.37 -2.54
C ALA A 98 -0.78 -15.52 -2.29
N ILE A 99 -0.83 -14.59 -1.34
CA ILE A 99 0.33 -13.78 -0.93
C ILE A 99 1.42 -14.67 -0.32
N HIS A 100 1.05 -15.53 0.63
CA HIS A 100 2.02 -16.42 1.28
C HIS A 100 2.73 -17.33 0.26
N GLU A 101 1.97 -17.99 -0.61
CA GLU A 101 2.51 -18.92 -1.62
C GLU A 101 3.38 -18.22 -2.67
N ALA A 102 2.96 -17.01 -3.11
CA ALA A 102 3.65 -16.30 -4.18
C ALA A 102 4.93 -15.57 -3.74
N PHE A 103 4.95 -15.05 -2.51
CA PHE A 103 6.00 -14.15 -2.02
C PHE A 103 6.77 -14.70 -0.82
N GLY A 104 6.35 -15.82 -0.23
CA GLY A 104 6.93 -16.37 0.98
C GLY A 104 6.74 -15.49 2.22
N ALA A 105 5.77 -14.57 2.19
CA ALA A 105 5.53 -13.64 3.28
C ALA A 105 4.94 -14.36 4.51
N PRO A 106 5.51 -14.21 5.72
CA PRO A 106 5.05 -14.89 6.94
C PRO A 106 3.87 -14.10 7.57
N ILE A 107 2.72 -14.11 6.90
CA ILE A 107 1.56 -13.29 7.28
C ILE A 107 0.49 -14.02 8.08
N ASP A 108 0.63 -15.32 8.35
CA ASP A 108 -0.29 -16.02 9.23
C ASP A 108 -0.28 -15.42 10.64
N ASP A 109 -1.44 -15.31 11.28
CA ASP A 109 -1.64 -14.70 12.61
C ASP A 109 -1.18 -13.22 12.70
N THR A 110 -1.15 -12.50 11.58
CA THR A 110 -0.90 -11.05 11.52
C THR A 110 -2.20 -10.26 11.44
N PHE A 111 -2.11 -8.94 11.47
CA PHE A 111 -3.24 -8.03 11.32
C PHE A 111 -3.12 -7.22 10.05
N LEU A 112 -4.26 -7.02 9.38
CA LEU A 112 -4.35 -6.19 8.18
C LEU A 112 -4.34 -4.70 8.56
N ARG A 113 -3.43 -3.94 7.95
CA ARG A 113 -3.37 -2.49 8.00
C ARG A 113 -3.40 -1.92 6.60
N LEU A 114 -4.42 -1.12 6.32
CA LEU A 114 -4.59 -0.43 5.05
C LEU A 114 -4.55 1.08 5.29
N GLU A 115 -3.69 1.75 4.56
CA GLU A 115 -3.47 3.19 4.63
C GLU A 115 -3.80 3.83 3.29
N TYR A 116 -4.58 4.89 3.29
CA TYR A 116 -4.82 5.75 2.15
C TYR A 116 -3.91 6.97 2.26
N ALA A 117 -3.00 7.08 1.32
CA ALA A 117 -1.97 8.10 1.30
C ALA A 117 -2.27 9.15 0.24
N LEU A 118 -2.18 10.41 0.62
CA LEU A 118 -2.27 11.58 -0.23
C LEU A 118 -0.96 12.35 -0.14
N ASP A 119 -0.22 12.41 -1.23
CA ASP A 119 1.03 13.15 -1.31
C ASP A 119 0.85 14.31 -2.30
N VAL A 120 1.35 15.48 -1.93
CA VAL A 120 1.28 16.73 -2.74
C VAL A 120 2.68 17.25 -3.02
N ASP A 121 2.77 18.28 -3.85
CA ASP A 121 4.06 18.91 -4.17
C ASP A 121 4.85 19.28 -2.90
N GLY A 122 6.13 18.98 -2.92
CA GLY A 122 7.00 19.11 -1.75
C GLY A 122 7.11 17.86 -0.87
N PHE A 123 6.26 16.85 -1.07
CA PHE A 123 6.40 15.56 -0.39
C PHE A 123 7.70 14.85 -0.78
N TRP A 124 8.34 14.25 0.20
CA TRP A 124 9.46 13.32 0.03
C TRP A 124 9.55 12.38 1.23
N LEU A 125 10.19 11.25 1.04
CA LEU A 125 10.40 10.25 2.07
C LEU A 125 11.83 9.73 1.97
N GLU A 126 12.61 9.91 3.04
CA GLU A 126 14.00 9.45 3.07
C GLU A 126 14.10 7.94 2.84
N PRO A 127 15.22 7.47 2.25
CA PRO A 127 15.48 6.05 2.14
C PRO A 127 15.46 5.37 3.50
N HIS A 128 14.62 4.34 3.63
CA HIS A 128 14.44 3.58 4.87
C HIS A 128 14.10 2.12 4.58
N THR A 129 14.21 1.30 5.60
CA THR A 129 13.64 -0.04 5.63
C THR A 129 12.41 -0.04 6.53
N ASP A 130 11.47 -0.91 6.26
CA ASP A 130 10.28 -1.04 7.08
C ASP A 130 10.59 -1.62 8.47
N LEU A 131 9.75 -1.26 9.45
CA LEU A 131 9.84 -1.81 10.81
C LEU A 131 9.69 -3.33 10.80
N GLY A 132 10.45 -4.05 11.62
CA GLY A 132 10.44 -5.52 11.69
C GLY A 132 9.09 -6.15 12.07
N VAL A 133 8.16 -5.34 12.57
CA VAL A 133 6.76 -5.74 12.84
C VAL A 133 5.90 -5.82 11.58
N LYS A 134 6.33 -5.27 10.45
CA LYS A 134 5.68 -5.46 9.16
C LYS A 134 6.20 -6.75 8.52
N LYS A 135 5.31 -7.61 8.07
CA LYS A 135 5.64 -8.90 7.43
C LYS A 135 5.39 -8.90 5.92
N PHE A 136 4.71 -7.89 5.43
CA PHE A 136 4.44 -7.68 4.02
C PHE A 136 4.12 -6.22 3.76
N THR A 137 4.60 -5.69 2.63
CA THR A 137 4.30 -4.34 2.17
C THR A 137 3.93 -4.36 0.69
N CYS A 138 2.78 -3.77 0.37
CA CYS A 138 2.31 -3.56 -1.00
C CYS A 138 1.86 -2.11 -1.15
N LEU A 139 2.43 -1.42 -2.13
CA LEU A 139 2.16 -0.02 -2.44
C LEU A 139 1.37 0.03 -3.75
N VAL A 140 0.05 0.19 -3.67
CA VAL A 140 -0.84 0.29 -4.84
C VAL A 140 -0.97 1.74 -5.26
N TYR A 141 -0.67 2.05 -6.51
CA TYR A 141 -0.81 3.38 -7.09
C TYR A 141 -2.22 3.58 -7.63
N LEU A 142 -2.81 4.76 -7.38
CA LEU A 142 -4.23 4.97 -7.65
C LEU A 142 -4.49 6.08 -8.68
N THR A 143 -3.60 7.07 -8.82
CA THR A 143 -3.79 8.18 -9.76
C THR A 143 -2.91 8.03 -10.98
N GLU A 144 -3.36 8.61 -12.08
CA GLU A 144 -2.49 8.87 -13.23
C GLU A 144 -1.43 9.90 -12.86
N GLY A 145 -0.28 9.81 -13.48
CA GLY A 145 0.84 10.71 -13.24
C GLY A 145 1.98 10.46 -14.21
N HIS A 146 3.08 11.14 -13.99
CA HIS A 146 4.31 10.82 -14.71
C HIS A 146 4.92 9.54 -14.14
N ASP A 147 5.58 8.74 -14.96
CA ASP A 147 6.24 7.49 -14.57
C ASP A 147 7.26 7.67 -13.43
N ASP A 148 7.74 8.91 -13.21
CA ASP A 148 8.66 9.26 -12.14
C ASP A 148 8.02 9.39 -10.74
N LEU A 149 6.69 9.23 -10.60
CA LEU A 149 6.00 9.27 -9.31
C LEU A 149 5.95 7.91 -8.58
N GLY A 150 6.64 6.90 -9.08
CA GLY A 150 6.77 5.61 -8.43
C GLY A 150 7.62 5.66 -7.15
N THR A 151 7.70 4.53 -6.47
CA THR A 151 8.54 4.34 -5.30
C THR A 151 10.00 4.20 -5.71
N ASP A 152 10.90 4.92 -5.06
CA ASP A 152 12.33 4.78 -5.24
C ASP A 152 12.86 3.55 -4.51
N ILE A 153 13.76 2.82 -5.16
CA ILE A 153 14.41 1.62 -4.67
C ILE A 153 15.90 1.91 -4.53
N TYR A 154 16.49 1.44 -3.45
CA TYR A 154 17.89 1.72 -3.11
C TYR A 154 18.64 0.42 -2.79
N ARG A 155 19.97 0.41 -3.04
CA ARG A 155 20.88 -0.65 -2.55
C ARG A 155 21.22 -0.45 -1.08
N SER A 156 21.31 0.80 -0.67
CA SER A 156 21.57 1.23 0.69
C SER A 156 20.92 2.59 0.93
N LYS A 157 21.03 3.14 2.12
CA LYS A 157 20.51 4.47 2.43
C LYS A 157 20.95 5.57 1.44
N ASP A 158 22.16 5.45 0.90
CA ASP A 158 22.80 6.49 0.11
C ASP A 158 22.97 6.12 -1.39
N GLU A 159 22.52 4.91 -1.79
CA GLU A 159 22.71 4.42 -3.15
C GLU A 159 21.37 4.12 -3.83
N HIS A 160 20.89 5.08 -4.62
CA HIS A 160 19.68 4.91 -5.43
C HIS A 160 19.92 3.85 -6.53
N PHE A 161 18.98 2.92 -6.67
CA PHE A 161 19.04 1.86 -7.68
C PHE A 161 18.10 2.12 -8.85
N GLY A 162 16.87 2.54 -8.57
CA GLY A 162 15.85 2.74 -9.59
C GLY A 162 14.51 3.13 -9.00
N ARG A 163 13.50 3.12 -9.84
CA ARG A 163 12.15 3.56 -9.48
C ARG A 163 11.11 2.68 -10.16
N THR A 164 10.03 2.39 -9.43
CA THR A 164 8.89 1.68 -10.01
C THR A 164 8.11 2.55 -10.99
N PRO A 165 7.47 1.97 -12.03
CA PRO A 165 6.46 2.67 -12.80
C PRO A 165 5.32 3.15 -11.90
N PHE A 166 4.71 4.30 -12.25
CA PHE A 166 3.55 4.84 -11.55
C PHE A 166 2.34 4.86 -12.48
N ARG A 167 1.41 3.92 -12.26
CA ARG A 167 0.19 3.79 -13.06
C ARG A 167 -0.97 3.36 -12.17
N PRO A 168 -2.22 3.81 -12.45
CA PRO A 168 -3.39 3.36 -11.69
C PRO A 168 -3.52 1.84 -11.71
N GLY A 169 -3.71 1.24 -10.54
CA GLY A 169 -3.82 -0.21 -10.37
C GLY A 169 -2.51 -0.99 -10.43
N ALA A 170 -1.36 -0.34 -10.70
CA ALA A 170 -0.07 -0.97 -10.52
C ALA A 170 0.34 -0.98 -9.04
N ALA A 171 1.16 -1.94 -8.66
CA ALA A 171 1.66 -2.03 -7.29
C ALA A 171 3.10 -2.55 -7.22
N MET A 172 3.85 -2.01 -6.25
CA MET A 172 5.11 -2.58 -5.81
C MET A 172 4.89 -3.43 -4.57
N ILE A 173 5.46 -4.63 -4.55
CA ILE A 173 5.45 -5.54 -3.39
C ILE A 173 6.87 -5.87 -2.97
N PHE A 174 7.09 -5.98 -1.66
CA PHE A 174 8.28 -6.61 -1.09
C PHE A 174 7.96 -7.23 0.28
N VAL A 175 8.75 -8.22 0.67
CA VAL A 175 8.78 -8.75 2.03
C VAL A 175 9.81 -7.93 2.81
N PRO A 176 9.41 -7.19 3.86
CA PRO A 176 10.31 -6.33 4.62
C PRO A 176 11.53 -7.05 5.17
N SER A 177 12.70 -6.45 5.00
CA SER A 177 13.99 -6.91 5.51
C SER A 177 14.90 -5.72 5.80
N ASP A 178 16.07 -5.96 6.37
CA ASP A 178 17.13 -4.97 6.58
C ASP A 178 17.77 -4.46 5.28
N ARG A 179 17.45 -5.07 4.13
CA ARG A 179 17.93 -4.70 2.80
C ARG A 179 16.88 -4.08 1.91
N SER A 180 15.60 -4.10 2.30
CA SER A 180 14.50 -3.57 1.47
C SER A 180 14.40 -2.05 1.56
N TRP A 181 15.48 -1.36 1.17
CA TRP A 181 15.57 0.09 1.18
C TRP A 181 14.69 0.71 0.11
N HIS A 182 13.79 1.58 0.52
CA HIS A 182 12.87 2.29 -0.37
C HIS A 182 12.56 3.69 0.16
N GLY A 183 12.00 4.54 -0.69
CA GLY A 183 11.70 5.91 -0.33
C GLY A 183 10.97 6.66 -1.44
N PHE A 184 11.02 7.97 -1.39
CA PHE A 184 10.51 8.85 -2.42
C PHE A 184 11.36 10.12 -2.45
N GLU A 185 12.25 10.25 -3.43
CA GLU A 185 13.07 11.46 -3.61
C GLU A 185 12.17 12.66 -3.89
N LYS A 186 12.60 13.82 -3.38
CA LYS A 186 11.87 15.06 -3.61
C LYS A 186 11.83 15.42 -5.09
N ARG A 187 10.61 15.54 -5.63
CA ARG A 187 10.34 15.91 -7.03
C ARG A 187 8.96 16.52 -7.16
N PRO A 188 8.68 17.28 -8.24
CA PRO A 188 7.38 17.92 -8.43
C PRO A 188 6.24 16.89 -8.49
N ILE A 189 5.17 17.14 -7.74
CA ILE A 189 3.93 16.38 -7.82
C ILE A 189 2.83 17.32 -8.31
N LYS A 190 2.35 17.10 -9.54
CA LYS A 190 1.23 17.87 -10.08
C LYS A 190 -0.09 17.29 -9.56
N GLY A 191 -0.81 18.10 -8.79
CA GLY A 191 -2.06 17.65 -8.14
C GLY A 191 -1.82 16.81 -6.91
N VAL A 192 -2.48 15.66 -6.80
CA VAL A 192 -2.39 14.76 -5.64
C VAL A 192 -2.01 13.36 -6.11
N ARG A 193 -0.87 12.87 -5.65
CA ARG A 193 -0.44 11.48 -5.78
C ARG A 193 -1.17 10.65 -4.72
N ARG A 194 -2.02 9.74 -5.18
CA ARG A 194 -2.78 8.85 -4.29
C ARG A 194 -2.23 7.43 -4.35
N SER A 195 -2.08 6.82 -3.19
CA SER A 195 -1.73 5.41 -3.09
C SER A 195 -2.45 4.74 -1.93
N MET A 196 -2.61 3.42 -2.03
CA MET A 196 -3.04 2.59 -0.93
C MET A 196 -1.84 1.74 -0.50
N ILE A 197 -1.55 1.75 0.80
CA ILE A 197 -0.45 0.97 1.37
C ILE A 197 -1.05 -0.15 2.19
N LEU A 198 -0.82 -1.38 1.75
CA LEU A 198 -1.19 -2.60 2.44
C LEU A 198 0.01 -3.11 3.23
N ASN A 199 -0.18 -3.29 4.52
CA ASN A 199 0.75 -4.02 5.37
C ASN A 199 0.02 -5.14 6.12
N TYR A 200 0.69 -6.29 6.27
CA TYR A 200 0.37 -7.24 7.31
C TYR A 200 1.38 -7.05 8.45
N VAL A 201 0.86 -6.82 9.66
CA VAL A 201 1.67 -6.43 10.81
C VAL A 201 1.47 -7.41 11.97
N THR A 202 2.51 -7.59 12.78
CA THR A 202 2.45 -8.49 13.94
C THR A 202 1.66 -7.87 15.11
N ARG A 203 1.46 -8.63 16.18
CA ARG A 203 0.75 -8.20 17.40
C ARG A 203 1.43 -7.01 18.12
N GLU A 204 2.71 -6.79 17.85
CA GLU A 204 3.50 -5.69 18.41
C GLU A 204 3.21 -4.34 17.74
N TRP A 205 2.36 -4.30 16.70
CA TRP A 205 1.88 -3.04 16.12
C TRP A 205 1.06 -2.26 17.15
N ARG A 206 1.58 -1.10 17.60
CA ARG A 206 1.02 -0.36 18.74
C ARG A 206 -0.25 0.41 18.40
N ALA A 207 -0.32 0.99 17.20
CA ALA A 207 -1.44 1.83 16.76
C ALA A 207 -2.61 0.94 16.28
N ARG A 208 -3.28 0.29 17.22
CA ARG A 208 -4.37 -0.67 16.96
C ARG A 208 -5.55 -0.05 16.22
N GLU A 209 -5.79 1.23 16.41
CA GLU A 209 -6.83 2.04 15.75
C GLU A 209 -6.62 2.14 14.22
N GLN A 210 -5.42 1.88 13.72
CA GLN A 210 -5.11 1.87 12.29
C GLN A 210 -5.43 0.55 11.59
N LEU A 211 -5.77 -0.49 12.36
CA LEU A 211 -6.03 -1.82 11.81
C LEU A 211 -7.43 -1.91 11.23
N SER A 212 -7.56 -2.62 10.12
CA SER A 212 -8.86 -2.84 9.48
C SER A 212 -9.77 -3.72 10.33
N PHE A 213 -9.19 -4.74 10.97
CA PHE A 213 -9.88 -5.68 11.86
C PHE A 213 -8.99 -5.93 13.09
N PRO A 214 -9.08 -5.05 14.13
CA PRO A 214 -8.16 -5.11 15.29
C PRO A 214 -8.32 -6.37 16.13
N ASP A 215 -9.47 -7.05 16.06
CA ASP A 215 -9.80 -8.24 16.84
C ASP A 215 -9.65 -9.56 16.04
N GLU A 216 -9.33 -9.46 14.74
CA GLU A 216 -9.24 -10.62 13.86
C GLU A 216 -7.88 -10.69 13.18
N THR A 217 -7.18 -11.80 13.35
CA THR A 217 -5.93 -12.06 12.65
C THR A 217 -6.19 -12.65 11.25
N VAL A 218 -5.26 -12.38 10.35
CA VAL A 218 -5.20 -13.01 9.02
C VAL A 218 -4.89 -14.49 9.18
N ARG A 219 -5.54 -15.34 8.37
CA ARG A 219 -5.33 -16.79 8.33
C ARG A 219 -5.04 -17.26 6.90
N ILE A 220 -4.06 -18.14 6.74
CA ILE A 220 -3.70 -18.79 5.47
C ILE A 220 -4.19 -20.22 5.36
#